data_6d7b65d78c2931dbd9a8f2dfbbb30cf7
#
_entry.id   6d7b65d78c2931dbd9a8f2dfbbb30cf7
#
_cell.length_a   1.000
_cell.length_b   1.000
_cell.length_c   1.000
_cell.angle_alpha   90.00
_cell.angle_beta   90.00
_cell.angle_gamma   90.00
#
_symmetry.space_group_name_H-M   'P 1'
#
loop_
_entity.id
_entity.type
_entity.pdbx_description
1 polymer ?
#
loop_
_entity_poly.entity_id
_entity_poly.type
_entity_poly.pdbx_seq_one_letter_code
_entity_poly.pdbx_strand_id
1 'polypeptide(L)'
;MTTGGGGGYNLVFMKRIICWLALAALLPGVQLPVQSADDETFTPANPPAMKPITGHDTPAYRAAKHFMRGANLGNYLEVPPGQPWNVTVSADEFAAMKREGFDHVRVPVGWQHYAGPGPDFTLAPEIFSRVDFAVTNALKNKLAVMINIHHFDALDQDPTNATPEFLAIWRQVAEHYKKYPHRLAFELDNEPHDHATTAVMNPIYARTIAEIRRTNPRRTIFVEPGGWGSIGELNQLVLPPDKNVIVSVHCYDPFYFTHQGANWTGGQTPVTGIIFPGPPAQPLVPDPKLHLKNYQLDWIRKYNTLPTDQNPCSPLAFTGKLKFIRAWSDYYGRPVHLGEFGAYTKADEQSRVNFYSAFRRACEREKIGWCIWDWSAGFRYWDKANHRPMPGMHEALFGK
;
A
#
# COMPACT_ATOMS: atom_id res chain seq x y z
N MET A 1 -4.00 53.76 -29.30
CA MET A 1 -3.66 52.91 -30.45
C MET A 1 -2.80 51.78 -29.95
N THR A 2 -3.39 50.70 -29.92
CA THR A 2 -3.22 49.32 -30.40
C THR A 2 -2.52 48.42 -29.39
N THR A 3 -3.26 47.56 -28.77
CA THR A 3 -3.52 46.11 -28.98
C THR A 3 -2.39 45.28 -28.42
N GLY A 4 -2.51 44.44 -27.40
CA GLY A 4 -3.46 43.35 -27.25
C GLY A 4 -2.74 42.03 -27.59
N GLY A 5 -2.50 41.19 -26.62
CA GLY A 5 -1.88 39.88 -26.80
C GLY A 5 -2.07 39.07 -25.53
N GLY A 6 -3.28 38.59 -25.31
CA GLY A 6 -3.59 37.63 -24.24
C GLY A 6 -3.11 36.26 -24.62
N GLY A 7 -2.23 35.69 -23.84
CA GLY A 7 -1.87 34.28 -23.87
C GLY A 7 -2.82 33.50 -22.98
N GLY A 8 -3.87 32.93 -23.57
CA GLY A 8 -4.74 31.97 -22.89
C GLY A 8 -4.01 30.65 -22.69
N TYR A 9 -3.52 30.39 -21.49
CA TYR A 9 -3.06 29.07 -21.09
C TYR A 9 -4.22 28.27 -20.49
N ASN A 10 -4.70 27.41 -21.33
CA ASN A 10 -5.53 26.24 -21.15
C ASN A 10 -6.11 25.95 -19.77
N LEU A 11 -7.36 26.37 -19.60
CA LEU A 11 -8.33 25.90 -18.61
C LEU A 11 -8.75 24.42 -18.79
N VAL A 12 -8.14 23.70 -19.71
CA VAL A 12 -8.52 22.30 -20.08
C VAL A 12 -7.89 21.29 -19.12
N PHE A 13 -6.78 21.62 -18.48
CA PHE A 13 -6.13 20.69 -17.56
C PHE A 13 -6.74 20.62 -16.16
N MET A 14 -7.38 21.68 -15.68
CA MET A 14 -8.02 21.68 -14.36
C MET A 14 -9.38 20.96 -14.31
N LYS A 15 -10.03 20.72 -15.45
CA LYS A 15 -11.32 20.01 -15.48
C LYS A 15 -11.20 18.48 -15.59
N ARG A 16 -10.03 17.94 -15.86
CA ARG A 16 -9.83 16.48 -15.98
C ARG A 16 -9.54 15.77 -14.66
N ILE A 17 -9.06 16.46 -13.63
CA ILE A 17 -8.74 15.85 -12.32
C ILE A 17 -9.99 15.71 -11.42
N ILE A 18 -11.08 16.45 -11.69
CA ILE A 18 -12.32 16.41 -10.87
C ILE A 18 -13.35 15.40 -11.44
N CYS A 19 -13.19 14.90 -12.66
CA CYS A 19 -14.21 14.05 -13.31
C CYS A 19 -13.98 12.53 -13.21
N TRP A 20 -12.91 12.03 -12.63
CA TRP A 20 -12.62 10.59 -12.62
C TRP A 20 -13.09 9.85 -11.36
N LEU A 21 -13.65 10.53 -10.38
CA LEU A 21 -14.29 9.92 -9.21
C LEU A 21 -15.81 9.65 -9.38
N ALA A 22 -16.38 9.91 -10.55
CA ALA A 22 -17.85 9.88 -10.73
C ALA A 22 -18.36 8.80 -11.70
N LEU A 23 -17.53 7.95 -12.31
CA LEU A 23 -18.02 6.99 -13.33
C LEU A 23 -18.04 5.51 -12.92
N ALA A 24 -17.70 5.15 -11.69
CA ALA A 24 -17.89 3.78 -11.18
C ALA A 24 -19.34 3.47 -10.72
N ALA A 25 -20.32 4.31 -11.05
CA ALA A 25 -21.69 4.22 -10.51
C ALA A 25 -22.75 3.68 -11.46
N LEU A 26 -22.40 3.08 -12.61
CA LEU A 26 -23.41 2.58 -13.57
C LEU A 26 -23.08 1.19 -14.16
N LEU A 27 -22.81 0.21 -13.30
CA LEU A 27 -23.06 -1.19 -13.62
C LEU A 27 -24.02 -1.76 -12.57
N PRO A 28 -25.24 -2.16 -12.94
CA PRO A 28 -26.12 -2.81 -11.99
C PRO A 28 -25.65 -4.24 -11.78
N GLY A 29 -25.26 -4.59 -10.53
CA GLY A 29 -25.24 -5.99 -10.12
C GLY A 29 -23.94 -6.59 -9.64
N VAL A 30 -22.86 -5.87 -9.46
CA VAL A 30 -21.73 -6.40 -8.67
C VAL A 30 -21.93 -5.99 -7.20
N GLN A 31 -22.79 -6.72 -6.49
CA GLN A 31 -22.66 -6.83 -5.05
C GLN A 31 -21.35 -7.57 -4.80
N LEU A 32 -20.31 -6.83 -4.38
CA LEU A 32 -19.21 -7.48 -3.66
C LEU A 32 -19.86 -8.16 -2.46
N PRO A 33 -19.73 -9.48 -2.31
CA PRO A 33 -20.27 -10.14 -1.13
C PRO A 33 -19.61 -9.50 0.07
N VAL A 34 -20.41 -8.98 1.00
CA VAL A 34 -19.98 -8.78 2.38
C VAL A 34 -19.71 -10.20 2.89
N GLN A 35 -18.48 -10.64 2.69
CA GLN A 35 -18.05 -11.95 3.17
C GLN A 35 -18.09 -11.87 4.69
N SER A 36 -18.95 -12.72 5.27
CA SER A 36 -18.98 -12.97 6.70
C SER A 36 -17.56 -13.28 7.17
N ALA A 37 -17.25 -12.94 8.41
CA ALA A 37 -15.97 -13.17 9.07
C ALA A 37 -15.68 -14.66 9.33
N ASP A 38 -16.19 -15.54 8.48
CA ASP A 38 -15.97 -16.97 8.54
C ASP A 38 -14.56 -17.27 8.04
N ASP A 39 -13.83 -18.08 8.78
CA ASP A 39 -12.48 -18.57 8.53
C ASP A 39 -12.21 -18.67 7.01
N GLU A 40 -11.49 -17.68 6.43
CA GLU A 40 -10.97 -17.82 5.08
C GLU A 40 -9.86 -18.88 5.12
N THR A 41 -10.26 -20.15 5.13
CA THR A 41 -9.31 -21.24 5.03
C THR A 41 -8.74 -21.26 3.62
N PHE A 42 -7.42 -21.05 3.54
CA PHE A 42 -6.72 -21.19 2.28
C PHE A 42 -6.92 -22.60 1.73
N THR A 43 -7.47 -22.66 0.52
CA THR A 43 -7.58 -23.90 -0.25
C THR A 43 -6.86 -23.69 -1.58
N PRO A 44 -5.76 -24.42 -1.85
CA PRO A 44 -5.06 -24.30 -3.12
C PRO A 44 -5.95 -24.76 -4.27
N ALA A 45 -5.89 -24.05 -5.41
CA ALA A 45 -6.49 -24.51 -6.64
C ALA A 45 -5.87 -25.88 -7.06
N ASN A 46 -6.65 -26.73 -7.70
CA ASN A 46 -6.18 -28.01 -8.23
C ASN A 46 -6.37 -28.06 -9.76
N PRO A 47 -5.30 -27.98 -10.59
CA PRO A 47 -3.91 -27.78 -10.21
C PRO A 47 -3.64 -26.38 -9.64
N PRO A 48 -2.57 -26.19 -8.83
CA PRO A 48 -2.22 -24.88 -8.28
C PRO A 48 -1.84 -23.90 -9.39
N ALA A 49 -2.20 -22.62 -9.23
CA ALA A 49 -1.97 -21.57 -10.21
C ALA A 49 -0.47 -21.38 -10.54
N MET A 50 0.41 -21.63 -9.59
CA MET A 50 1.87 -21.65 -9.81
C MET A 50 2.50 -22.82 -9.04
N LYS A 51 3.70 -23.24 -9.49
CA LYS A 51 4.45 -24.31 -8.82
C LYS A 51 4.98 -23.82 -7.47
N PRO A 52 4.69 -24.51 -6.34
CA PRO A 52 5.26 -24.18 -5.06
C PRO A 52 6.80 -24.29 -5.05
N ILE A 53 7.44 -23.40 -4.31
CA ILE A 53 8.88 -23.45 -4.05
C ILE A 53 9.08 -24.26 -2.76
N THR A 54 9.92 -25.29 -2.80
CA THR A 54 10.17 -26.12 -1.62
C THR A 54 11.10 -25.44 -0.63
N GLY A 55 10.74 -25.46 0.64
CA GLY A 55 11.54 -24.99 1.77
C GLY A 55 11.46 -23.49 2.03
N HIS A 56 11.79 -23.10 3.28
CA HIS A 56 11.76 -21.73 3.77
C HIS A 56 13.17 -21.10 3.86
N ASP A 57 14.20 -21.73 3.30
CA ASP A 57 15.56 -21.16 3.22
C ASP A 57 15.87 -20.64 1.82
N THR A 58 14.99 -19.79 1.31
CA THR A 58 15.20 -19.10 0.04
C THR A 58 15.81 -17.71 0.25
N PRO A 59 16.42 -17.09 -0.77
CA PRO A 59 16.85 -15.70 -0.68
C PRO A 59 15.75 -14.76 -0.23
N ALA A 60 14.50 -14.98 -0.67
CA ALA A 60 13.35 -14.19 -0.25
C ALA A 60 13.08 -14.28 1.26
N TYR A 61 13.07 -15.48 1.86
CA TYR A 61 12.88 -15.63 3.30
C TYR A 61 14.05 -15.04 4.11
N ARG A 62 15.28 -15.11 3.59
CA ARG A 62 16.40 -14.42 4.24
C ARG A 62 16.27 -12.90 4.18
N ALA A 63 15.84 -12.37 3.03
CA ALA A 63 15.59 -10.95 2.86
C ALA A 63 14.43 -10.45 3.72
N ALA A 64 13.33 -11.20 3.81
CA ALA A 64 12.14 -10.84 4.59
C ALA A 64 12.46 -10.51 6.06
N LYS A 65 13.51 -11.09 6.63
CA LYS A 65 13.98 -10.77 7.98
C LYS A 65 14.41 -9.31 8.18
N HIS A 66 14.65 -8.57 7.11
CA HIS A 66 14.98 -7.15 7.12
C HIS A 66 13.78 -6.24 6.87
N PHE A 67 12.60 -6.84 6.64
CA PHE A 67 11.35 -6.15 6.33
C PHE A 67 10.24 -6.60 7.29
N MET A 68 10.52 -6.52 8.60
CA MET A 68 9.57 -6.98 9.62
C MET A 68 8.74 -5.85 10.21
N ARG A 69 9.30 -4.64 10.38
CA ARG A 69 8.64 -3.50 11.05
C ARG A 69 8.97 -2.23 10.32
N GLY A 70 8.12 -1.80 9.40
CA GLY A 70 8.38 -0.68 8.51
C GLY A 70 7.44 0.50 8.66
N ALA A 71 7.84 1.61 8.03
CA ALA A 71 7.01 2.77 7.83
C ALA A 71 7.08 3.25 6.37
N ASN A 72 5.93 3.62 5.81
CA ASN A 72 5.85 4.28 4.53
C ASN A 72 6.19 5.76 4.65
N LEU A 73 6.95 6.30 3.70
CA LEU A 73 7.10 7.75 3.50
C LEU A 73 5.97 8.25 2.59
N GLY A 74 4.71 8.09 3.04
CA GLY A 74 3.54 8.51 2.27
C GLY A 74 3.51 10.02 2.03
N ASN A 75 2.99 10.41 0.88
CA ASN A 75 2.87 11.79 0.41
C ASN A 75 4.23 12.51 0.23
N TYR A 76 5.29 11.78 -0.10
CA TYR A 76 6.64 12.34 -0.26
C TYR A 76 7.11 12.36 -1.72
N LEU A 77 7.35 11.21 -2.34
CA LEU A 77 7.88 11.13 -3.71
C LEU A 77 6.87 10.62 -4.75
N GLU A 78 5.74 10.10 -4.33
CA GLU A 78 4.65 9.67 -5.20
C GLU A 78 3.75 10.84 -5.62
N VAL A 79 3.82 11.97 -4.91
CA VAL A 79 2.99 13.15 -5.19
C VAL A 79 3.38 13.76 -6.53
N PRO A 80 2.43 13.98 -7.45
CA PRO A 80 2.72 14.68 -8.70
C PRO A 80 3.32 16.07 -8.45
N PRO A 81 4.25 16.51 -9.29
CA PRO A 81 4.87 17.83 -9.13
C PRO A 81 3.84 18.97 -9.02
N GLY A 82 4.07 19.89 -8.06
CA GLY A 82 3.21 21.06 -7.85
C GLY A 82 1.94 20.80 -7.04
N GLN A 83 1.68 19.59 -6.56
CA GLN A 83 0.54 19.33 -5.69
C GLN A 83 0.79 19.78 -4.24
N PRO A 84 -0.23 20.39 -3.56
CA PRO A 84 -0.05 21.00 -2.25
C PRO A 84 0.02 20.02 -1.08
N TRP A 85 -0.30 18.73 -1.30
CA TRP A 85 -0.33 17.71 -0.26
C TRP A 85 1.00 16.95 -0.08
N ASN A 86 2.07 17.41 -0.74
CA ASN A 86 3.41 16.86 -0.59
C ASN A 86 3.97 17.15 0.82
N VAL A 87 4.56 16.13 1.44
CA VAL A 87 5.31 16.26 2.68
C VAL A 87 6.82 16.29 2.40
N THR A 88 7.58 16.96 3.23
CA THR A 88 9.05 16.94 3.20
C THR A 88 9.57 15.88 4.17
N VAL A 89 10.70 15.28 3.87
CA VAL A 89 11.38 14.34 4.77
C VAL A 89 12.83 14.80 4.96
N SER A 90 13.27 14.90 6.22
CA SER A 90 14.64 15.28 6.57
C SER A 90 15.52 14.05 6.83
N ALA A 91 16.84 14.22 6.78
CA ALA A 91 17.78 13.13 7.08
C ALA A 91 17.61 12.60 8.53
N ASP A 92 17.25 13.47 9.48
CA ASP A 92 17.08 13.10 10.88
C ASP A 92 15.87 12.20 11.13
N GLU A 93 14.88 12.25 10.24
CA GLU A 93 13.70 11.37 10.35
C GLU A 93 14.06 9.91 10.14
N PHE A 94 15.04 9.58 9.28
CA PHE A 94 15.52 8.20 9.14
C PHE A 94 16.24 7.70 10.41
N ALA A 95 16.98 8.58 11.09
CA ALA A 95 17.57 8.25 12.39
C ALA A 95 16.48 8.09 13.47
N ALA A 96 15.41 8.89 13.42
CA ALA A 96 14.25 8.75 14.29
C ALA A 96 13.54 7.41 14.06
N MET A 97 13.25 7.03 12.81
CA MET A 97 12.66 5.71 12.48
C MET A 97 13.47 4.57 13.11
N LYS A 98 14.80 4.64 12.98
CA LYS A 98 15.66 3.60 13.56
C LYS A 98 15.62 3.58 15.08
N ARG A 99 15.59 4.74 15.74
CA ARG A 99 15.48 4.83 17.22
C ARG A 99 14.13 4.32 17.72
N GLU A 100 13.06 4.56 16.97
CA GLU A 100 11.71 4.06 17.29
C GLU A 100 11.59 2.53 17.17
N GLY A 101 12.50 1.85 16.47
CA GLY A 101 12.49 0.38 16.36
C GLY A 101 12.11 -0.14 14.98
N PHE A 102 11.90 0.73 13.98
CA PHE A 102 11.71 0.30 12.60
C PHE A 102 12.98 -0.33 12.03
N ASP A 103 12.83 -1.31 11.18
CA ASP A 103 13.93 -2.00 10.50
C ASP A 103 14.00 -1.67 9.00
N HIS A 104 12.90 -1.15 8.43
CA HIS A 104 12.86 -0.74 7.03
C HIS A 104 11.96 0.48 6.81
N VAL A 105 12.13 1.08 5.64
CA VAL A 105 11.29 2.15 5.11
C VAL A 105 10.82 1.78 3.71
N ARG A 106 9.54 1.97 3.43
CA ARG A 106 8.98 1.92 2.08
C ARG A 106 8.86 3.35 1.56
N VAL A 107 9.36 3.57 0.36
CA VAL A 107 9.41 4.88 -0.29
C VAL A 107 8.55 4.81 -1.56
N PRO A 108 7.29 5.23 -1.48
CA PRO A 108 6.43 5.42 -2.64
C PRO A 108 7.06 6.43 -3.61
N VAL A 109 7.10 6.10 -4.93
CA VAL A 109 7.73 6.98 -5.94
C VAL A 109 6.88 7.04 -7.20
N GLY A 110 6.49 8.24 -7.58
CA GLY A 110 5.79 8.53 -8.84
C GLY A 110 6.77 8.75 -9.99
N TRP A 111 7.53 7.73 -10.38
CA TRP A 111 8.54 7.79 -11.46
C TRP A 111 7.96 8.27 -12.78
N GLN A 112 6.74 7.86 -13.10
CA GLN A 112 6.04 8.20 -14.33
C GLN A 112 5.84 9.72 -14.51
N HIS A 113 5.80 10.48 -13.43
CA HIS A 113 5.70 11.94 -13.50
C HIS A 113 7.00 12.62 -13.98
N TYR A 114 8.08 11.86 -14.05
CA TYR A 114 9.42 12.32 -14.45
C TYR A 114 9.93 11.60 -15.70
N ALA A 115 9.09 10.75 -16.32
CA ALA A 115 9.41 10.07 -17.57
C ALA A 115 9.18 11.00 -18.77
N GLY A 116 10.14 11.04 -19.66
CA GLY A 116 10.02 11.71 -20.98
C GLY A 116 9.16 10.90 -21.94
N PRO A 117 9.00 11.38 -23.18
CA PRO A 117 8.21 10.67 -24.19
C PRO A 117 8.85 9.33 -24.59
N GLY A 118 7.98 8.41 -25.06
CA GLY A 118 8.45 7.15 -25.66
C GLY A 118 9.27 7.35 -26.94
N PRO A 119 10.01 6.35 -27.39
CA PRO A 119 9.99 4.98 -26.83
C PRO A 119 10.90 4.76 -25.62
N ASP A 120 11.81 5.70 -25.30
CA ASP A 120 12.81 5.52 -24.25
C ASP A 120 12.31 5.82 -22.85
N PHE A 121 11.29 6.70 -22.73
CA PHE A 121 10.73 7.13 -21.44
C PHE A 121 11.83 7.54 -20.45
N THR A 122 12.78 8.37 -20.91
CA THR A 122 13.95 8.76 -20.13
C THR A 122 13.56 9.49 -18.85
N LEU A 123 13.98 8.95 -17.71
CA LEU A 123 13.71 9.56 -16.42
C LEU A 123 14.58 10.80 -16.19
N ALA A 124 13.97 11.88 -15.72
CA ALA A 124 14.69 13.10 -15.36
C ALA A 124 15.67 12.82 -14.20
N PRO A 125 16.92 13.36 -14.25
CA PRO A 125 17.90 13.17 -13.17
C PRO A 125 17.44 13.64 -11.79
N GLU A 126 16.49 14.57 -11.75
CA GLU A 126 15.93 15.10 -10.52
C GLU A 126 15.30 14.01 -9.65
N ILE A 127 14.49 13.11 -10.22
CA ILE A 127 13.82 12.07 -9.42
C ILE A 127 14.85 11.11 -8.83
N PHE A 128 15.90 10.74 -9.57
CA PHE A 128 16.98 9.92 -9.02
C PHE A 128 17.65 10.60 -7.83
N SER A 129 17.96 11.90 -7.92
CA SER A 129 18.57 12.65 -6.82
C SER A 129 17.70 12.64 -5.56
N ARG A 130 16.37 12.76 -5.71
CA ARG A 130 15.42 12.74 -4.61
C ARG A 130 15.30 11.35 -3.98
N VAL A 131 15.24 10.30 -4.80
CA VAL A 131 15.18 8.91 -4.32
C VAL A 131 16.51 8.50 -3.70
N ASP A 132 17.65 8.89 -4.27
CA ASP A 132 18.98 8.66 -3.70
C ASP A 132 19.15 9.28 -2.32
N PHE A 133 18.59 10.47 -2.08
CA PHE A 133 18.54 11.05 -0.75
C PHE A 133 17.85 10.13 0.26
N ALA A 134 16.65 9.60 -0.07
CA ALA A 134 15.92 8.72 0.81
C ALA A 134 16.65 7.39 1.01
N VAL A 135 17.08 6.75 -0.07
CA VAL A 135 17.79 5.45 -0.04
C VAL A 135 19.09 5.55 0.76
N THR A 136 19.89 6.58 0.51
CA THR A 136 21.19 6.75 1.18
C THR A 136 21.03 7.00 2.68
N ASN A 137 20.09 7.88 3.08
CA ASN A 137 19.85 8.16 4.49
C ASN A 137 19.27 6.96 5.23
N ALA A 138 18.36 6.20 4.62
CA ALA A 138 17.86 4.97 5.21
C ALA A 138 18.98 3.93 5.42
N LEU A 139 19.77 3.64 4.40
CA LEU A 139 20.88 2.70 4.47
C LEU A 139 21.96 3.14 5.47
N LYS A 140 22.29 4.44 5.55
CA LYS A 140 23.20 5.02 6.53
C LYS A 140 22.73 4.75 7.97
N ASN A 141 21.42 4.80 8.20
CA ASN A 141 20.80 4.51 9.48
C ASN A 141 20.48 3.01 9.69
N LYS A 142 21.05 2.11 8.84
CA LYS A 142 20.86 0.66 8.93
C LYS A 142 19.41 0.19 8.77
N LEU A 143 18.57 0.98 8.13
CA LEU A 143 17.26 0.57 7.66
C LEU A 143 17.40 -0.16 6.33
N ALA A 144 16.58 -1.18 6.10
CA ALA A 144 16.36 -1.66 4.73
C ALA A 144 15.43 -0.67 4.01
N VAL A 145 15.44 -0.70 2.68
CA VAL A 145 14.66 0.24 1.86
C VAL A 145 13.90 -0.52 0.79
N MET A 146 12.66 -0.18 0.59
CA MET A 146 11.83 -0.61 -0.52
C MET A 146 11.44 0.63 -1.33
N ILE A 147 11.72 0.63 -2.63
CA ILE A 147 11.24 1.65 -3.58
C ILE A 147 10.30 1.00 -4.58
N ASN A 148 9.25 1.71 -4.98
CA ASN A 148 8.25 1.18 -5.91
C ASN A 148 7.92 2.17 -7.04
N ILE A 149 7.05 1.76 -7.97
CA ILE A 149 6.25 2.66 -8.79
C ILE A 149 4.90 2.81 -8.08
N HIS A 150 4.46 4.06 -7.87
CA HIS A 150 3.27 4.36 -7.08
C HIS A 150 2.29 5.25 -7.86
N HIS A 151 1.00 4.90 -7.83
CA HIS A 151 -0.08 5.60 -8.54
C HIS A 151 0.17 5.72 -10.06
N PHE A 152 0.46 4.57 -10.72
CA PHE A 152 0.64 4.59 -12.16
C PHE A 152 -0.69 4.41 -12.90
N ASP A 153 -1.55 5.44 -12.81
CA ASP A 153 -2.92 5.44 -13.37
C ASP A 153 -3.00 4.97 -14.84
N ALA A 154 -1.97 5.28 -15.66
CA ALA A 154 -1.94 4.85 -17.05
C ALA A 154 -1.87 3.32 -17.17
N LEU A 155 -1.13 2.66 -16.26
CA LEU A 155 -1.04 1.20 -16.22
C LEU A 155 -2.36 0.60 -15.76
N ASP A 156 -3.02 1.20 -14.77
CA ASP A 156 -4.30 0.73 -14.26
C ASP A 156 -5.42 0.84 -15.31
N GLN A 157 -5.40 1.92 -16.12
CA GLN A 157 -6.42 2.15 -17.15
C GLN A 157 -6.16 1.40 -18.46
N ASP A 158 -4.91 1.24 -18.87
CA ASP A 158 -4.53 0.55 -20.12
C ASP A 158 -3.20 -0.18 -19.96
N PRO A 159 -3.18 -1.34 -19.29
CA PRO A 159 -1.96 -2.11 -19.06
C PRO A 159 -1.20 -2.46 -20.35
N THR A 160 -1.91 -2.66 -21.44
CA THR A 160 -1.28 -3.02 -22.73
C THR A 160 -0.40 -1.90 -23.26
N ASN A 161 -0.94 -0.68 -23.32
CA ASN A 161 -0.23 0.47 -23.88
C ASN A 161 0.76 1.08 -22.88
N ALA A 162 0.53 0.96 -21.57
CA ALA A 162 1.45 1.48 -20.54
C ALA A 162 2.63 0.52 -20.20
N THR A 163 2.53 -0.76 -20.54
CA THR A 163 3.60 -1.73 -20.25
C THR A 163 4.99 -1.32 -20.81
N PRO A 164 5.13 -0.74 -22.02
CA PRO A 164 6.43 -0.27 -22.50
C PRO A 164 7.08 0.77 -21.57
N GLU A 165 6.31 1.73 -21.08
CA GLU A 165 6.78 2.75 -20.15
C GLU A 165 7.17 2.12 -18.79
N PHE A 166 6.32 1.25 -18.24
CA PHE A 166 6.58 0.53 -17.01
C PHE A 166 7.91 -0.26 -17.06
N LEU A 167 8.15 -0.98 -18.16
CA LEU A 167 9.40 -1.70 -18.37
C LEU A 167 10.62 -0.78 -18.54
N ALA A 168 10.45 0.35 -19.24
CA ALA A 168 11.51 1.33 -19.45
C ALA A 168 11.91 2.02 -18.13
N ILE A 169 10.94 2.36 -17.28
CA ILE A 169 11.20 2.89 -15.94
C ILE A 169 12.01 1.88 -15.12
N TRP A 170 11.56 0.62 -15.03
CA TRP A 170 12.27 -0.40 -14.26
C TRP A 170 13.67 -0.70 -14.80
N ARG A 171 13.89 -0.65 -16.11
CA ARG A 171 15.22 -0.80 -16.70
C ARG A 171 16.17 0.28 -16.21
N GLN A 172 15.73 1.54 -16.21
CA GLN A 172 16.54 2.69 -15.78
C GLN A 172 16.79 2.64 -14.27
N VAL A 173 15.76 2.37 -13.47
CA VAL A 173 15.87 2.21 -12.01
C VAL A 173 16.83 1.05 -11.67
N ALA A 174 16.68 -0.10 -12.31
CA ALA A 174 17.54 -1.25 -12.08
C ALA A 174 19.01 -0.97 -12.46
N GLU A 175 19.26 -0.26 -13.56
CA GLU A 175 20.62 0.13 -13.98
C GLU A 175 21.23 1.10 -12.96
N HIS A 176 20.49 2.12 -12.51
CA HIS A 176 20.97 3.10 -11.55
C HIS A 176 21.37 2.44 -10.21
N TYR A 177 20.54 1.54 -9.71
CA TYR A 177 20.74 0.92 -8.39
C TYR A 177 21.51 -0.41 -8.41
N LYS A 178 22.07 -0.86 -9.53
CA LYS A 178 22.75 -2.16 -9.66
C LYS A 178 23.90 -2.41 -8.67
N LYS A 179 24.57 -1.34 -8.21
CA LYS A 179 25.69 -1.40 -7.26
C LYS A 179 25.27 -1.19 -5.80
N TYR A 180 24.00 -0.88 -5.55
CA TYR A 180 23.51 -0.66 -4.19
C TYR A 180 23.38 -1.99 -3.41
N PRO A 181 23.51 -1.95 -2.08
CA PRO A 181 23.47 -3.17 -1.26
C PRO A 181 22.11 -3.88 -1.33
N HIS A 182 22.08 -5.15 -0.93
CA HIS A 182 20.87 -5.99 -0.95
C HIS A 182 19.79 -5.57 0.05
N ARG A 183 20.07 -4.62 0.92
CA ARG A 183 19.07 -3.98 1.78
C ARG A 183 18.17 -2.99 1.04
N LEU A 184 18.49 -2.61 -0.19
CA LEU A 184 17.56 -1.97 -1.11
C LEU A 184 16.79 -3.06 -1.86
N ALA A 185 15.48 -3.01 -1.82
CA ALA A 185 14.55 -3.87 -2.56
C ALA A 185 13.72 -3.05 -3.53
N PHE A 186 13.19 -3.71 -4.56
CA PHE A 186 12.28 -3.12 -5.54
C PHE A 186 10.89 -3.74 -5.38
N GLU A 187 9.87 -2.92 -5.29
CA GLU A 187 8.48 -3.34 -5.37
C GLU A 187 7.93 -2.86 -6.71
N LEU A 188 7.43 -3.80 -7.53
CA LEU A 188 7.22 -3.51 -8.95
C LEU A 188 6.15 -2.47 -9.20
N ASP A 189 5.04 -2.56 -8.47
CA ASP A 189 3.89 -1.68 -8.64
C ASP A 189 3.13 -1.59 -7.32
N ASN A 190 2.48 -0.46 -7.08
CA ASN A 190 1.62 -0.24 -5.94
C ASN A 190 0.15 -0.38 -6.34
N GLU A 191 -0.56 -1.28 -5.70
CA GLU A 191 -2.01 -1.37 -5.76
C GLU A 191 -2.60 -1.43 -7.17
N PRO A 192 -2.14 -2.33 -8.05
CA PRO A 192 -2.75 -2.46 -9.37
C PRO A 192 -4.26 -2.74 -9.24
N HIS A 193 -5.06 -2.04 -10.05
CA HIS A 193 -6.52 -2.09 -9.98
C HIS A 193 -7.17 -1.84 -11.34
N ASP A 194 -8.46 -1.67 -11.40
CA ASP A 194 -9.25 -1.47 -12.61
C ASP A 194 -8.92 -2.53 -13.69
N HIS A 195 -8.29 -2.15 -14.80
CA HIS A 195 -7.90 -3.07 -15.87
C HIS A 195 -6.59 -3.80 -15.57
N ALA A 196 -5.77 -3.33 -14.62
CA ALA A 196 -4.57 -3.99 -14.13
C ALA A 196 -4.91 -5.11 -13.12
N THR A 197 -5.78 -6.04 -13.52
CA THR A 197 -6.16 -7.19 -12.70
C THR A 197 -4.95 -8.10 -12.46
N THR A 198 -5.00 -8.94 -11.41
CA THR A 198 -3.93 -9.90 -11.10
C THR A 198 -3.56 -10.75 -12.31
N ALA A 199 -4.53 -11.23 -13.05
CA ALA A 199 -4.31 -12.06 -14.25
C ALA A 199 -3.58 -11.29 -15.36
N VAL A 200 -3.92 -10.02 -15.57
CA VAL A 200 -3.27 -9.13 -16.56
C VAL A 200 -1.84 -8.79 -16.12
N MET A 201 -1.62 -8.55 -14.83
CA MET A 201 -0.30 -8.17 -14.30
C MET A 201 0.69 -9.34 -14.24
N ASN A 202 0.24 -10.59 -14.11
CA ASN A 202 1.13 -11.77 -14.05
C ASN A 202 2.20 -11.81 -15.17
N PRO A 203 1.85 -11.74 -16.46
CA PRO A 203 2.85 -11.74 -17.54
C PRO A 203 3.68 -10.43 -17.56
N ILE A 204 3.14 -9.30 -17.16
CA ILE A 204 3.85 -8.03 -17.06
C ILE A 204 4.93 -8.14 -15.98
N TYR A 205 4.60 -8.65 -14.81
CA TYR A 205 5.55 -8.89 -13.73
C TYR A 205 6.66 -9.88 -14.12
N ALA A 206 6.30 -10.96 -14.81
CA ALA A 206 7.31 -11.92 -15.27
C ALA A 206 8.34 -11.26 -16.19
N ARG A 207 7.90 -10.42 -17.13
CA ARG A 207 8.77 -9.63 -18.03
C ARG A 207 9.60 -8.61 -17.26
N THR A 208 9.01 -7.90 -16.31
CA THR A 208 9.68 -6.89 -15.50
C THR A 208 10.75 -7.50 -14.60
N ILE A 209 10.45 -8.63 -13.96
CA ILE A 209 11.43 -9.40 -13.18
C ILE A 209 12.61 -9.82 -14.08
N ALA A 210 12.34 -10.36 -15.27
CA ALA A 210 13.39 -10.75 -16.21
C ALA A 210 14.28 -9.56 -16.62
N GLU A 211 13.69 -8.39 -16.86
CA GLU A 211 14.43 -7.16 -17.20
C GLU A 211 15.32 -6.71 -16.03
N ILE A 212 14.80 -6.67 -14.82
CA ILE A 212 15.57 -6.30 -13.61
C ILE A 212 16.70 -7.29 -13.36
N ARG A 213 16.49 -8.59 -13.59
CA ARG A 213 17.50 -9.64 -13.39
C ARG A 213 18.75 -9.50 -14.29
N ARG A 214 18.64 -8.78 -15.40
CA ARG A 214 19.79 -8.52 -16.31
C ARG A 214 20.91 -7.74 -15.60
N THR A 215 20.56 -6.82 -14.73
CA THR A 215 21.54 -5.97 -14.00
C THR A 215 21.54 -6.22 -12.50
N ASN A 216 20.48 -6.76 -11.95
CA ASN A 216 20.28 -7.02 -10.52
C ASN A 216 19.92 -8.50 -10.24
N PRO A 217 20.80 -9.47 -10.50
CA PRO A 217 20.48 -10.90 -10.41
C PRO A 217 20.10 -11.38 -9.01
N ARG A 218 20.45 -10.62 -7.95
CA ARG A 218 20.19 -10.97 -6.55
C ARG A 218 19.35 -9.94 -5.79
N ARG A 219 18.75 -8.95 -6.48
CA ARG A 219 17.89 -7.94 -5.87
C ARG A 219 16.60 -8.60 -5.36
N THR A 220 16.21 -8.35 -4.12
CA THR A 220 14.89 -8.75 -3.65
C THR A 220 13.83 -7.91 -4.36
N ILE A 221 12.82 -8.58 -4.89
CA ILE A 221 11.71 -7.94 -5.60
C ILE A 221 10.44 -8.24 -4.82
N PHE A 222 9.59 -7.23 -4.65
CA PHE A 222 8.25 -7.35 -4.11
C PHE A 222 7.23 -7.21 -5.24
N VAL A 223 6.13 -7.95 -5.13
CA VAL A 223 5.06 -7.98 -6.14
C VAL A 223 3.71 -7.94 -5.42
N GLU A 224 2.83 -7.09 -5.87
CA GLU A 224 1.46 -7.01 -5.36
C GLU A 224 0.45 -7.68 -6.30
N PRO A 225 -0.56 -8.38 -5.78
CA PRO A 225 -1.72 -8.78 -6.58
C PRO A 225 -2.58 -7.56 -6.94
N GLY A 226 -3.49 -7.73 -7.90
CA GLY A 226 -4.50 -6.73 -8.26
C GLY A 226 -5.50 -6.42 -7.14
N GLY A 227 -6.50 -5.60 -7.48
CA GLY A 227 -7.56 -5.23 -6.54
C GLY A 227 -7.06 -4.43 -5.34
N TRP A 228 -6.16 -3.47 -5.60
CA TRP A 228 -5.48 -2.65 -4.57
C TRP A 228 -4.61 -3.48 -3.60
N GLY A 229 -3.78 -4.38 -4.11
CA GLY A 229 -2.94 -5.24 -3.28
C GLY A 229 -3.74 -6.23 -2.42
N SER A 230 -4.93 -6.64 -2.90
CA SER A 230 -5.89 -7.40 -2.11
C SER A 230 -5.41 -8.79 -1.73
N ILE A 231 -5.59 -9.15 -0.46
CA ILE A 231 -5.35 -10.51 0.05
C ILE A 231 -6.22 -11.54 -0.68
N GLY A 232 -7.45 -11.19 -1.06
CA GLY A 232 -8.37 -12.06 -1.80
C GLY A 232 -7.87 -12.46 -3.20
N GLU A 233 -6.98 -11.65 -3.78
CA GLU A 233 -6.40 -11.89 -5.11
C GLU A 233 -5.16 -12.80 -5.10
N LEU A 234 -4.63 -13.18 -3.93
CA LEU A 234 -3.42 -14.01 -3.81
C LEU A 234 -3.52 -15.33 -4.58
N ASN A 235 -4.70 -15.95 -4.63
CA ASN A 235 -4.90 -17.22 -5.36
C ASN A 235 -4.79 -17.08 -6.89
N GLN A 236 -4.91 -15.87 -7.42
CA GLN A 236 -4.78 -15.59 -8.85
C GLN A 236 -3.35 -15.19 -9.25
N LEU A 237 -2.47 -14.94 -8.27
CA LEU A 237 -1.11 -14.50 -8.52
C LEU A 237 -0.26 -15.65 -9.06
N VAL A 238 0.37 -15.43 -10.22
CA VAL A 238 1.27 -16.39 -10.87
C VAL A 238 2.63 -15.73 -11.11
N LEU A 239 3.61 -16.14 -10.33
CA LEU A 239 4.97 -15.60 -10.38
C LEU A 239 5.94 -16.59 -11.03
N PRO A 240 7.00 -16.11 -11.71
CA PRO A 240 8.05 -16.97 -12.21
C PRO A 240 8.74 -17.74 -11.07
N PRO A 241 9.51 -18.81 -11.38
CA PRO A 241 10.18 -19.64 -10.36
C PRO A 241 11.40 -18.95 -9.73
N ASP A 242 11.40 -17.63 -9.66
CA ASP A 242 12.41 -16.82 -8.99
C ASP A 242 12.26 -16.97 -7.47
N LYS A 243 13.36 -17.36 -6.80
CA LYS A 243 13.40 -17.64 -5.36
C LYS A 243 13.65 -16.38 -4.51
N ASN A 244 13.79 -15.20 -5.13
CA ASN A 244 14.03 -13.94 -4.43
C ASN A 244 12.92 -12.91 -4.70
N VAL A 245 11.68 -13.40 -4.71
CA VAL A 245 10.46 -12.59 -4.80
C VAL A 245 9.65 -12.77 -3.53
N ILE A 246 9.29 -11.65 -2.92
CA ILE A 246 8.37 -11.53 -1.77
C ILE A 246 7.05 -11.01 -2.34
N VAL A 247 5.93 -11.48 -1.81
CA VAL A 247 4.61 -10.93 -2.16
C VAL A 247 4.25 -9.85 -1.15
N SER A 248 3.79 -8.70 -1.63
CA SER A 248 3.27 -7.61 -0.80
C SER A 248 1.75 -7.56 -0.93
N VAL A 249 1.05 -7.29 0.16
CA VAL A 249 -0.41 -7.10 0.20
C VAL A 249 -0.74 -5.94 1.12
N HIS A 250 -1.91 -5.34 0.92
CA HIS A 250 -2.42 -4.27 1.75
C HIS A 250 -3.67 -4.68 2.52
N CYS A 251 -3.87 -4.15 3.71
CA CYS A 251 -5.06 -4.42 4.50
C CYS A 251 -5.44 -3.23 5.38
N TYR A 252 -6.54 -2.58 5.01
CA TYR A 252 -7.10 -1.46 5.76
C TYR A 252 -8.39 -1.82 6.51
N ASP A 253 -8.67 -3.11 6.71
CA ASP A 253 -9.84 -3.52 7.48
C ASP A 253 -9.68 -3.25 8.99
N PRO A 254 -10.74 -2.79 9.63
CA PRO A 254 -12.08 -2.49 9.09
C PRO A 254 -12.12 -1.11 8.37
N PHE A 255 -12.37 -1.12 7.07
CA PHE A 255 -12.21 0.05 6.18
C PHE A 255 -13.02 1.28 6.62
N TYR A 256 -14.22 1.09 7.15
CA TYR A 256 -15.03 2.19 7.69
C TYR A 256 -14.36 2.91 8.86
N PHE A 257 -13.61 2.20 9.67
CA PHE A 257 -12.84 2.80 10.76
C PHE A 257 -11.55 3.47 10.24
N THR A 258 -10.78 2.74 9.46
CA THR A 258 -9.44 3.18 9.03
C THR A 258 -9.48 4.40 8.11
N HIS A 259 -10.56 4.55 7.33
CA HIS A 259 -10.73 5.65 6.38
C HIS A 259 -11.90 6.57 6.73
N GLN A 260 -12.41 6.53 7.97
CA GLN A 260 -13.53 7.37 8.39
C GLN A 260 -13.30 8.85 8.05
N GLY A 261 -14.29 9.48 7.38
CA GLY A 261 -14.23 10.87 6.97
C GLY A 261 -13.21 11.21 5.89
N ALA A 262 -12.63 10.21 5.21
CA ALA A 262 -11.75 10.42 4.07
C ALA A 262 -12.55 10.86 2.84
N ASN A 263 -12.09 11.92 2.17
CA ASN A 263 -12.79 12.49 1.01
C ASN A 263 -12.36 11.86 -0.34
N TRP A 264 -11.29 11.08 -0.35
CA TRP A 264 -10.77 10.39 -1.54
C TRP A 264 -11.36 8.99 -1.77
N THR A 265 -12.16 8.47 -0.83
CA THR A 265 -12.76 7.12 -0.93
C THR A 265 -14.04 7.06 -1.79
N GLY A 266 -14.31 8.08 -2.61
CA GLY A 266 -15.52 8.10 -3.44
C GLY A 266 -16.83 8.05 -2.64
N GLY A 267 -16.84 8.56 -1.40
CA GLY A 267 -18.02 8.53 -0.52
C GLY A 267 -18.28 7.18 0.16
N GLN A 268 -17.32 6.28 0.14
CA GLN A 268 -17.47 4.97 0.81
C GLN A 268 -17.40 5.10 2.34
N THR A 269 -16.63 6.06 2.87
CA THR A 269 -16.38 6.22 4.31
C THR A 269 -16.69 7.62 4.84
N PRO A 270 -17.89 8.18 4.55
CA PRO A 270 -18.20 9.57 4.93
C PRO A 270 -18.46 9.76 6.42
N VAL A 271 -18.75 8.68 7.13
CA VAL A 271 -19.09 8.70 8.57
C VAL A 271 -17.82 8.84 9.40
N THR A 272 -17.89 9.61 10.49
CA THR A 272 -16.82 9.79 11.48
C THR A 272 -17.32 9.41 12.87
N GLY A 273 -16.44 9.34 13.87
CA GLY A 273 -16.79 8.97 15.25
C GLY A 273 -16.87 7.46 15.46
N ILE A 274 -16.36 6.67 14.52
CA ILE A 274 -16.22 5.23 14.68
C ILE A 274 -15.04 4.96 15.62
N ILE A 275 -15.27 4.23 16.71
CA ILE A 275 -14.24 3.79 17.66
C ILE A 275 -13.79 2.35 17.37
N PHE A 276 -12.57 2.02 17.78
CA PHE A 276 -12.04 0.66 17.70
C PHE A 276 -11.52 0.17 19.05
N PRO A 277 -11.87 -1.07 19.49
CA PRO A 277 -12.90 -1.92 18.87
C PRO A 277 -14.32 -1.48 19.21
N GLY A 278 -15.31 -1.84 18.33
CA GLY A 278 -16.73 -1.74 18.64
C GLY A 278 -17.21 -2.83 19.60
N PRO A 279 -18.47 -2.76 20.09
CA PRO A 279 -19.44 -1.69 19.82
C PRO A 279 -19.12 -0.39 20.59
N PRO A 280 -19.64 0.75 20.16
CA PRO A 280 -19.50 2.00 20.91
C PRO A 280 -20.39 2.00 22.16
N ALA A 281 -20.01 2.75 23.19
CA ALA A 281 -20.82 2.90 24.41
C ALA A 281 -22.20 3.57 24.17
N GLN A 282 -22.23 4.46 23.16
CA GLN A 282 -23.47 5.07 22.67
C GLN A 282 -23.57 4.77 21.16
N PRO A 283 -24.75 4.37 20.67
CA PRO A 283 -24.92 4.08 19.26
C PRO A 283 -24.50 5.24 18.36
N LEU A 284 -23.70 4.94 17.35
CA LEU A 284 -23.32 5.89 16.31
C LEU A 284 -24.55 6.18 15.43
N VAL A 285 -24.97 7.45 15.39
CA VAL A 285 -26.06 7.92 14.53
C VAL A 285 -25.45 8.78 13.41
N PRO A 286 -25.46 8.32 12.17
CA PRO A 286 -24.93 9.11 11.07
C PRO A 286 -25.77 10.36 10.79
N ASP A 287 -25.13 11.43 10.29
CA ASP A 287 -25.86 12.59 9.79
C ASP A 287 -26.75 12.14 8.60
N PRO A 288 -28.06 12.40 8.64
CA PRO A 288 -28.99 12.06 7.55
C PRO A 288 -28.60 12.67 6.19
N LYS A 289 -27.85 13.78 6.19
CA LYS A 289 -27.36 14.44 4.97
C LYS A 289 -26.32 13.61 4.21
N LEU A 290 -25.73 12.58 4.80
CA LEU A 290 -24.72 11.73 4.16
C LEU A 290 -25.32 10.79 3.11
N HIS A 291 -26.66 10.63 3.05
CA HIS A 291 -27.35 9.77 2.08
C HIS A 291 -26.72 8.38 1.94
N LEU A 292 -26.50 7.70 3.08
CA LEU A 292 -25.80 6.42 3.11
C LEU A 292 -26.56 5.33 2.35
N LYS A 293 -25.81 4.45 1.70
CA LYS A 293 -26.34 3.26 1.00
C LYS A 293 -26.73 2.17 2.01
N ASN A 294 -27.61 1.26 1.62
CA ASN A 294 -28.11 0.19 2.51
C ASN A 294 -27.01 -0.65 3.15
N TYR A 295 -25.95 -0.98 2.43
CA TYR A 295 -24.83 -1.75 2.98
C TYR A 295 -24.02 -0.97 4.03
N GLN A 296 -23.94 0.37 3.92
CA GLN A 296 -23.31 1.22 4.92
C GLN A 296 -24.17 1.28 6.20
N LEU A 297 -25.48 1.41 6.04
CA LEU A 297 -26.43 1.38 7.16
C LEU A 297 -26.43 0.02 7.88
N ASP A 298 -26.37 -1.10 7.14
CA ASP A 298 -26.27 -2.44 7.74
C ASP A 298 -24.96 -2.63 8.51
N TRP A 299 -23.84 -2.13 7.97
CA TRP A 299 -22.57 -2.15 8.69
C TRP A 299 -22.65 -1.35 10.00
N ILE A 300 -23.22 -0.13 9.98
CA ILE A 300 -23.39 0.71 11.16
C ILE A 300 -24.32 0.03 12.18
N ARG A 301 -25.40 -0.58 11.73
CA ARG A 301 -26.30 -1.34 12.60
C ARG A 301 -25.54 -2.47 13.32
N LYS A 302 -24.77 -3.27 12.58
CA LYS A 302 -23.94 -4.35 13.15
C LYS A 302 -22.88 -3.80 14.11
N TYR A 303 -22.22 -2.72 13.73
CA TYR A 303 -21.25 -2.02 14.56
C TYR A 303 -21.84 -1.56 15.91
N ASN A 304 -23.05 -1.01 15.88
CA ASN A 304 -23.72 -0.53 17.09
C ASN A 304 -24.23 -1.64 18.02
N THR A 305 -24.52 -2.84 17.49
CA THR A 305 -25.30 -3.84 18.22
C THR A 305 -24.56 -5.15 18.51
N LEU A 306 -23.59 -5.52 17.69
CA LEU A 306 -22.90 -6.79 17.89
C LEU A 306 -21.79 -6.66 18.95
N PRO A 307 -21.61 -7.68 19.81
CA PRO A 307 -20.51 -7.71 20.77
C PRO A 307 -19.16 -7.74 20.06
N THR A 308 -18.08 -7.35 20.72
CA THR A 308 -16.75 -7.16 20.11
C THR A 308 -16.25 -8.40 19.36
N ASP A 309 -16.53 -9.59 19.84
CA ASP A 309 -16.17 -10.87 19.23
C ASP A 309 -17.00 -11.25 17.99
N GLN A 310 -17.97 -10.42 17.61
CA GLN A 310 -18.77 -10.52 16.38
C GLN A 310 -18.85 -9.18 15.62
N ASN A 311 -18.19 -8.15 16.14
CA ASN A 311 -18.33 -6.80 15.62
C ASN A 311 -17.50 -6.59 14.35
N PRO A 312 -18.06 -5.99 13.29
CA PRO A 312 -17.31 -5.71 12.07
C PRO A 312 -16.19 -4.68 12.28
N CYS A 313 -16.22 -3.90 13.37
CA CYS A 313 -15.15 -3.00 13.78
C CYS A 313 -14.32 -3.60 14.92
N SER A 314 -13.72 -4.76 14.70
CA SER A 314 -12.91 -5.48 15.69
C SER A 314 -11.73 -6.17 15.02
N PRO A 315 -10.83 -6.81 15.78
CA PRO A 315 -9.74 -7.60 15.20
C PRO A 315 -10.18 -8.74 14.28
N LEU A 316 -11.43 -9.18 14.34
CA LEU A 316 -11.98 -10.20 13.43
C LEU A 316 -11.90 -9.75 11.97
N ALA A 317 -12.03 -8.45 11.69
CA ALA A 317 -11.99 -7.90 10.34
C ALA A 317 -10.69 -8.25 9.56
N PHE A 318 -9.60 -8.55 10.26
CA PHE A 318 -8.30 -8.83 9.63
C PHE A 318 -7.63 -10.12 10.08
N THR A 319 -7.99 -10.71 11.22
CA THR A 319 -7.27 -11.88 11.75
C THR A 319 -7.41 -13.12 10.87
N GLY A 320 -8.59 -13.39 10.29
CA GLY A 320 -8.80 -14.47 9.34
C GLY A 320 -7.96 -14.30 8.07
N LYS A 321 -7.91 -13.06 7.54
CA LYS A 321 -7.10 -12.69 6.38
C LYS A 321 -5.59 -12.92 6.61
N LEU A 322 -5.08 -12.59 7.79
CA LEU A 322 -3.67 -12.81 8.13
C LEU A 322 -3.34 -14.31 8.24
N LYS A 323 -4.23 -15.12 8.79
CA LYS A 323 -4.08 -16.58 8.78
C LYS A 323 -4.08 -17.16 7.36
N PHE A 324 -4.96 -16.64 6.49
CA PHE A 324 -4.97 -17.01 5.07
C PHE A 324 -3.64 -16.69 4.39
N ILE A 325 -3.09 -15.47 4.60
CA ILE A 325 -1.75 -15.10 4.11
C ILE A 325 -0.70 -16.10 4.57
N ARG A 326 -0.71 -16.48 5.84
CA ARG A 326 0.25 -17.44 6.39
C ARG A 326 0.16 -18.79 5.70
N ALA A 327 -1.04 -19.34 5.56
CA ALA A 327 -1.29 -20.62 4.91
C ALA A 327 -0.89 -20.59 3.42
N TRP A 328 -1.20 -19.51 2.70
CA TRP A 328 -0.78 -19.30 1.33
C TRP A 328 0.76 -19.23 1.21
N SER A 329 1.40 -18.48 2.09
CA SER A 329 2.87 -18.34 2.16
C SER A 329 3.56 -19.70 2.37
N ASP A 330 3.05 -20.49 3.30
CA ASP A 330 3.59 -21.81 3.61
C ASP A 330 3.42 -22.79 2.43
N TYR A 331 2.28 -22.78 1.78
CA TYR A 331 2.01 -23.64 0.64
C TYR A 331 2.89 -23.32 -0.57
N TYR A 332 2.98 -22.04 -0.95
CA TYR A 332 3.75 -21.65 -2.13
C TYR A 332 5.24 -21.46 -1.85
N GLY A 333 5.69 -21.50 -0.60
CA GLY A 333 7.09 -21.30 -0.20
C GLY A 333 7.59 -19.89 -0.53
N ARG A 334 6.71 -18.89 -0.43
CA ARG A 334 7.01 -17.48 -0.68
C ARG A 334 6.63 -16.64 0.53
N PRO A 335 7.55 -15.80 1.07
CA PRO A 335 7.18 -14.90 2.14
C PRO A 335 6.19 -13.85 1.64
N VAL A 336 5.26 -13.46 2.51
CA VAL A 336 4.33 -12.37 2.27
C VAL A 336 4.61 -11.25 3.27
N HIS A 337 4.55 -10.02 2.80
CA HIS A 337 4.73 -8.80 3.55
C HIS A 337 3.45 -7.97 3.49
N LEU A 338 3.06 -7.35 4.58
CA LEU A 338 1.97 -6.40 4.61
C LEU A 338 2.53 -5.00 4.34
N GLY A 339 2.44 -4.55 3.07
CA GLY A 339 3.03 -3.31 2.58
C GLY A 339 2.38 -2.06 3.14
N GLU A 340 1.07 -2.16 3.46
CA GLU A 340 0.33 -1.05 4.04
C GLU A 340 -0.77 -1.51 4.99
N PHE A 341 -0.86 -0.85 6.14
CA PHE A 341 -2.01 -0.78 7.03
C PHE A 341 -1.95 0.50 7.84
N GLY A 342 -3.10 1.00 8.28
CA GLY A 342 -3.12 2.23 9.05
C GLY A 342 -4.54 2.71 9.36
N ALA A 343 -4.65 3.77 10.16
CA ALA A 343 -5.90 4.44 10.45
C ALA A 343 -5.73 5.96 10.34
N TYR A 344 -6.60 6.57 9.51
CA TYR A 344 -6.60 8.00 9.23
C TYR A 344 -6.80 8.82 10.51
N THR A 345 -6.16 9.98 10.60
CA THR A 345 -6.19 10.85 11.78
C THR A 345 -7.56 11.46 12.11
N LYS A 346 -8.60 11.16 11.32
CA LYS A 346 -10.00 11.43 11.68
C LYS A 346 -10.56 10.46 12.73
N ALA A 347 -9.94 9.29 12.90
CA ALA A 347 -10.21 8.41 14.04
C ALA A 347 -9.61 9.02 15.32
N ASP A 348 -10.24 8.79 16.47
CA ASP A 348 -9.71 9.24 17.75
C ASP A 348 -8.38 8.52 18.09
N GLU A 349 -7.54 9.19 18.89
CA GLU A 349 -6.20 8.72 19.21
C GLU A 349 -6.20 7.35 19.90
N GLN A 350 -7.10 7.13 20.86
CA GLN A 350 -7.14 5.86 21.60
C GLN A 350 -7.55 4.70 20.70
N SER A 351 -8.55 4.89 19.83
CA SER A 351 -8.97 3.88 18.85
C SER A 351 -7.85 3.57 17.85
N ARG A 352 -7.08 4.57 17.42
CA ARG A 352 -5.89 4.35 16.58
C ARG A 352 -4.85 3.50 17.31
N VAL A 353 -4.53 3.83 18.56
CA VAL A 353 -3.59 3.05 19.39
C VAL A 353 -4.06 1.60 19.54
N ASN A 354 -5.34 1.40 19.84
CA ASN A 354 -5.93 0.07 19.96
C ASN A 354 -5.83 -0.73 18.66
N PHE A 355 -6.16 -0.10 17.53
CA PHE A 355 -6.09 -0.71 16.19
C PHE A 355 -4.66 -1.11 15.82
N TYR A 356 -3.71 -0.17 15.90
CA TYR A 356 -2.31 -0.46 15.55
C TYR A 356 -1.73 -1.57 16.43
N SER A 357 -2.04 -1.58 17.73
CA SER A 357 -1.59 -2.62 18.66
C SER A 357 -2.19 -4.00 18.30
N ALA A 358 -3.50 -4.07 18.04
CA ALA A 358 -4.18 -5.31 17.68
C ALA A 358 -3.68 -5.86 16.34
N PHE A 359 -3.55 -4.98 15.35
CA PHE A 359 -3.11 -5.35 14.00
C PHE A 359 -1.65 -5.84 13.99
N ARG A 360 -0.74 -5.08 14.59
CA ARG A 360 0.67 -5.48 14.74
C ARG A 360 0.81 -6.84 15.41
N ARG A 361 0.13 -7.06 16.54
CA ARG A 361 0.16 -8.35 17.25
C ARG A 361 -0.36 -9.51 16.39
N ALA A 362 -1.36 -9.26 15.57
CA ALA A 362 -1.88 -10.26 14.65
C ALA A 362 -0.87 -10.60 13.55
N CYS A 363 -0.20 -9.60 12.94
CA CYS A 363 0.88 -9.83 11.98
C CYS A 363 2.05 -10.61 12.59
N GLU A 364 2.51 -10.22 13.79
CA GLU A 364 3.63 -10.88 14.46
C GLU A 364 3.32 -12.33 14.84
N ARG A 365 2.08 -12.64 15.25
CA ARG A 365 1.62 -14.01 15.52
C ARG A 365 1.72 -14.89 14.27
N GLU A 366 1.35 -14.36 13.12
CA GLU A 366 1.44 -15.04 11.82
C GLU A 366 2.83 -14.91 11.16
N LYS A 367 3.81 -14.28 11.84
CA LYS A 367 5.18 -14.05 11.34
C LYS A 367 5.21 -13.29 10.01
N ILE A 368 4.29 -12.35 9.83
CA ILE A 368 4.18 -11.47 8.66
C ILE A 368 4.89 -10.16 9.00
N GLY A 369 5.85 -9.75 8.16
CA GLY A 369 6.43 -8.40 8.23
C GLY A 369 5.41 -7.36 7.78
N TRP A 370 5.47 -6.17 8.36
CA TRP A 370 4.46 -5.13 8.16
C TRP A 370 5.08 -3.74 7.97
N CYS A 371 4.38 -2.88 7.26
CA CYS A 371 4.73 -1.48 7.06
C CYS A 371 3.50 -0.58 7.30
N ILE A 372 3.61 0.35 8.23
CA ILE A 372 2.50 1.27 8.51
C ILE A 372 2.33 2.30 7.38
N TRP A 373 1.13 2.62 7.03
CA TRP A 373 0.78 3.84 6.33
C TRP A 373 0.28 4.86 7.34
N ASP A 374 1.00 5.94 7.70
CA ASP A 374 2.29 6.40 7.16
C ASP A 374 3.17 6.97 8.29
N TRP A 375 4.38 7.45 7.92
CA TRP A 375 5.28 8.07 8.87
C TRP A 375 4.77 9.41 9.39
N SER A 376 4.43 10.38 8.52
CA SER A 376 4.17 11.77 8.95
C SER A 376 3.08 12.52 8.18
N ALA A 377 2.28 11.83 7.34
CA ALA A 377 1.19 12.42 6.58
C ALA A 377 -0.19 12.19 7.25
N GLY A 378 -1.20 11.80 6.48
CA GLY A 378 -2.59 11.69 6.93
C GLY A 378 -2.88 10.61 7.96
N PHE A 379 -2.08 9.55 8.01
CA PHE A 379 -2.19 8.42 8.95
C PHE A 379 -1.08 8.40 10.00
N ARG A 380 -0.38 9.48 10.11
CA ARG A 380 0.93 9.66 10.75
C ARG A 380 1.16 8.90 12.05
N TYR A 381 2.35 8.30 12.10
CA TYR A 381 2.99 7.83 13.32
C TYR A 381 3.74 8.97 14.03
N TRP A 382 4.42 9.83 13.26
CA TRP A 382 5.36 10.84 13.75
C TRP A 382 4.76 12.25 13.77
N ASP A 383 4.87 12.91 14.91
CA ASP A 383 4.57 14.32 15.08
C ASP A 383 5.84 15.13 14.76
N LYS A 384 5.87 15.67 13.54
CA LYS A 384 7.04 16.46 13.06
C LYS A 384 7.28 17.74 13.85
N ALA A 385 6.23 18.38 14.37
CA ALA A 385 6.34 19.62 15.12
C ALA A 385 7.02 19.41 16.48
N ASN A 386 6.78 18.25 17.10
CA ASN A 386 7.29 17.93 18.42
C ASN A 386 8.43 16.89 18.40
N HIS A 387 8.85 16.42 17.22
CA HIS A 387 9.91 15.42 17.02
C HIS A 387 9.75 14.15 17.88
N ARG A 388 8.53 13.62 17.94
CA ARG A 388 8.16 12.44 18.73
C ARG A 388 7.06 11.63 18.04
N PRO A 389 6.87 10.35 18.42
CA PRO A 389 5.67 9.61 17.97
C PRO A 389 4.39 10.29 18.47
N MET A 390 3.30 10.10 17.73
CA MET A 390 1.97 10.43 18.22
C MET A 390 1.69 9.70 19.53
N PRO A 391 0.87 10.26 20.44
CA PRO A 391 0.61 9.66 21.74
C PRO A 391 0.21 8.19 21.67
N GLY A 392 0.87 7.32 22.44
CA GLY A 392 0.60 5.88 22.53
C GLY A 392 1.01 5.04 21.31
N MET A 393 1.46 5.66 20.21
CA MET A 393 1.78 4.91 18.98
C MET A 393 3.07 4.08 19.09
N HIS A 394 4.05 4.55 19.86
CA HIS A 394 5.26 3.76 20.11
C HIS A 394 4.92 2.46 20.83
N GLU A 395 4.16 2.54 21.91
CA GLU A 395 3.71 1.38 22.70
C GLU A 395 2.83 0.44 21.87
N ALA A 396 1.98 0.99 21.01
CA ALA A 396 1.13 0.21 20.12
C ALA A 396 1.93 -0.66 19.15
N LEU A 397 3.03 -0.14 18.60
CA LEU A 397 3.82 -0.82 17.58
C LEU A 397 5.03 -1.59 18.13
N PHE A 398 5.61 -1.15 19.26
CA PHE A 398 6.86 -1.71 19.79
C PHE A 398 6.77 -2.19 21.25
N GLY A 399 5.66 -1.89 21.94
CA GLY A 399 5.40 -2.40 23.28
C GLY A 399 5.30 -3.92 23.34
N LYS A 400 5.53 -4.49 24.55
CA LYS A 400 5.45 -5.93 24.80
C LYS A 400 4.03 -6.49 24.71
#